data_5f470eba3fbcbc85829de39e4374bd18
#
_entry.id   5f470eba3fbcbc85829de39e4374bd18
#
_cell.length_a   1.000
_cell.length_b   1.000
_cell.length_c   1.000
_cell.angle_alpha   90.00
_cell.angle_beta   90.00
_cell.angle_gamma   90.00
#
_symmetry.space_group_name_H-M   'P 1'
#
loop_
_entity.id
_entity.type
_entity.pdbx_description
1 polymer ?
#
loop_
_entity_poly.entity_id
_entity_poly.type
_entity_poly.pdbx_seq_one_letter_code
_entity_poly.pdbx_strand_id
1 'polypeptide(L)'
;MKAFAYTTSSSEPRIGIETPEGRFNFTQIWRYFKEYKNFRQAPDLPFLQLMVELDYFSKDTFIEVMDTVKSFRSLNVLRLDNDYTIQVPIARPAKIICLGRNYAAHAKEWRSEVPEKPMFFAKLSSSLLAHKGVVEFPKG
;
A
#
# COMPACT_ATOMS: atom_id res chain seq x y z
N MET A 1 4.69 11.74 -3.14
CA MET A 1 4.93 10.33 -3.50
C MET A 1 4.02 9.46 -2.66
N LYS A 2 3.29 8.52 -3.26
CA LYS A 2 2.40 7.58 -2.57
C LYS A 2 2.64 6.18 -3.11
N ALA A 3 2.83 5.19 -2.23
CA ALA A 3 2.90 3.79 -2.62
C ALA A 3 1.52 3.14 -2.50
N PHE A 4 1.21 2.20 -3.38
CA PHE A 4 -0.05 1.46 -3.38
C PHE A 4 0.16 0.02 -3.86
N ALA A 5 -0.68 -0.89 -3.37
CA ALA A 5 -0.74 -2.26 -3.86
C ALA A 5 -1.70 -2.34 -5.04
N TYR A 6 -1.36 -3.14 -6.05
CA TYR A 6 -2.23 -3.36 -7.20
C TYR A 6 -2.02 -4.74 -7.82
N THR A 7 -2.98 -5.16 -8.63
CA THR A 7 -2.90 -6.32 -9.52
C THR A 7 -3.26 -5.90 -10.94
N THR A 8 -2.76 -6.63 -11.92
CA THR A 8 -3.20 -6.59 -13.31
C THR A 8 -4.05 -7.82 -13.64
N SER A 9 -4.36 -8.04 -14.90
CA SER A 9 -5.04 -9.28 -15.38
C SER A 9 -4.34 -10.58 -14.95
N SER A 10 -3.03 -10.54 -14.68
CA SER A 10 -2.26 -11.69 -14.17
C SER A 10 -2.57 -12.04 -12.71
N SER A 11 -3.34 -11.22 -12.00
CA SER A 11 -3.66 -11.36 -10.55
C SER A 11 -2.44 -11.39 -9.62
N GLU A 12 -1.23 -11.19 -10.12
CA GLU A 12 -0.03 -11.12 -9.28
C GLU A 12 0.01 -9.80 -8.53
N PRO A 13 0.26 -9.81 -7.21
CA PRO A 13 0.38 -8.58 -6.43
C PRO A 13 1.66 -7.83 -6.83
N ARG A 14 1.54 -6.51 -6.90
CA ARG A 14 2.62 -5.59 -7.25
C ARG A 14 2.55 -4.31 -6.43
N ILE A 15 3.66 -3.62 -6.36
CA ILE A 15 3.77 -2.30 -5.75
C ILE A 15 3.77 -1.25 -6.87
N GLY A 16 2.85 -0.31 -6.76
CA GLY A 16 2.84 0.90 -7.55
C GLY A 16 3.33 2.10 -6.76
N ILE A 17 3.88 3.09 -7.45
CA ILE A 17 4.25 4.36 -6.87
C ILE A 17 3.63 5.50 -7.67
N GLU A 18 3.00 6.44 -6.97
CA GLU A 18 2.45 7.66 -7.54
C GLU A 18 3.35 8.84 -7.22
N THR A 19 3.75 9.56 -8.26
CA THR A 19 4.54 10.78 -8.22
C THR A 19 3.82 11.90 -9.00
N PRO A 20 4.27 13.14 -8.97
CA PRO A 20 3.74 14.20 -9.85
C PRO A 20 3.84 13.86 -11.34
N GLU A 21 4.80 13.03 -11.73
CA GLU A 21 5.04 12.61 -13.12
C GLU A 21 4.10 11.49 -13.58
N GLY A 22 3.41 10.80 -12.64
CA GLY A 22 2.47 9.72 -12.93
C GLY A 22 2.59 8.53 -11.98
N ARG A 23 2.01 7.41 -12.39
CA ARG A 23 2.03 6.14 -11.66
C ARG A 23 2.93 5.15 -12.34
N PHE A 24 3.75 4.45 -11.58
CA PHE A 24 4.78 3.55 -12.11
C PHE A 24 4.78 2.21 -11.38
N ASN A 25 5.20 1.16 -12.08
CA ASN A 25 5.40 -0.19 -11.55
C ASN A 25 6.68 -0.24 -10.69
N PHE A 26 6.55 -0.01 -9.39
CA PHE A 26 7.69 0.01 -8.48
C PHE A 26 8.31 -1.39 -8.29
N THR A 27 7.53 -2.47 -8.34
CA THR A 27 8.06 -3.85 -8.29
C THR A 27 9.10 -4.08 -9.41
N GLN A 28 8.84 -3.59 -10.62
CA GLN A 28 9.79 -3.72 -11.72
C GLN A 28 10.96 -2.74 -11.61
N ILE A 29 10.71 -1.52 -11.10
CA ILE A 29 11.77 -0.54 -10.82
C ILE A 29 12.74 -1.11 -9.79
N TRP A 30 12.25 -1.75 -8.73
CA TRP A 30 13.07 -2.42 -7.73
C TRP A 30 13.95 -3.52 -8.33
N ARG A 31 13.45 -4.32 -9.27
CA ARG A 31 14.25 -5.35 -9.96
C ARG A 31 15.40 -4.72 -10.74
N TYR A 32 15.14 -3.67 -11.51
CA TYR A 32 16.21 -2.95 -12.23
C TYR A 32 17.23 -2.31 -11.30
N PHE A 33 16.80 -1.75 -10.18
CA PHE A 33 17.70 -1.22 -9.16
C PHE A 33 18.63 -2.30 -8.60
N LYS A 34 18.08 -3.46 -8.24
CA LYS A 34 18.88 -4.58 -7.73
C LYS A 34 19.92 -5.06 -8.74
N GLU A 35 19.52 -5.20 -9.98
CA GLU A 35 20.42 -5.61 -11.07
C GLU A 35 21.54 -4.61 -11.26
N TYR A 36 21.23 -3.33 -11.34
CA TYR A 36 22.21 -2.26 -11.52
C TYR A 36 23.21 -2.15 -10.37
N LYS A 37 22.71 -2.23 -9.12
CA LYS A 37 23.56 -2.18 -7.91
C LYS A 37 24.27 -3.51 -7.61
N ASN A 38 24.04 -4.54 -8.41
CA ASN A 38 24.49 -5.92 -8.11
C ASN A 38 24.05 -6.41 -6.72
N PHE A 39 22.87 -5.98 -6.29
CA PHE A 39 22.31 -6.24 -4.96
C PHE A 39 21.54 -7.57 -4.96
N ARG A 40 22.27 -8.68 -5.23
CA ARG A 40 21.70 -10.02 -5.45
C ARG A 40 21.02 -10.60 -4.21
N GLN A 41 21.44 -10.19 -3.01
CA GLN A 41 20.86 -10.68 -1.75
C GLN A 41 19.54 -10.01 -1.39
N ALA A 42 19.22 -8.85 -1.98
CA ALA A 42 17.94 -8.21 -1.74
C ALA A 42 16.79 -9.03 -2.35
N PRO A 43 15.72 -9.32 -1.59
CA PRO A 43 14.60 -10.08 -2.08
C PRO A 43 13.83 -9.32 -3.16
N ASP A 44 13.02 -10.02 -3.92
CA ASP A 44 11.97 -9.40 -4.71
C ASP A 44 10.89 -8.83 -3.77
N LEU A 45 10.35 -7.68 -4.12
CA LEU A 45 9.29 -7.01 -3.37
C LEU A 45 7.97 -7.07 -4.18
N PRO A 46 7.23 -8.18 -4.11
CA PRO A 46 5.97 -8.32 -4.83
C PRO A 46 4.83 -7.54 -4.19
N PHE A 47 4.88 -7.26 -2.88
CA PHE A 47 3.81 -6.59 -2.15
C PHE A 47 4.34 -5.69 -1.01
N LEU A 48 3.56 -4.67 -0.68
CA LEU A 48 3.93 -3.63 0.30
C LEU A 48 4.21 -4.19 1.69
N GLN A 49 3.48 -5.21 2.14
CA GLN A 49 3.67 -5.82 3.46
C GLN A 49 5.11 -6.33 3.61
N LEU A 50 5.64 -7.04 2.62
CA LEU A 50 7.02 -7.54 2.65
C LEU A 50 8.03 -6.39 2.69
N MET A 51 7.75 -5.30 1.97
CA MET A 51 8.60 -4.11 1.97
C MET A 51 8.66 -3.46 3.36
N VAL A 52 7.53 -3.45 4.09
CA VAL A 52 7.47 -2.99 5.49
C VAL A 52 8.20 -3.95 6.43
N GLU A 53 7.96 -5.26 6.32
CA GLU A 53 8.57 -6.29 7.16
C GLU A 53 10.10 -6.34 7.04
N LEU A 54 10.64 -5.99 5.87
CA LEU A 54 12.08 -5.96 5.59
C LEU A 54 12.71 -4.57 5.72
N ASP A 55 11.98 -3.60 6.29
CA ASP A 55 12.43 -2.22 6.53
C ASP A 55 12.86 -1.44 5.27
N TYR A 56 12.31 -1.80 4.09
CA TYR A 56 12.52 -1.06 2.84
C TYR A 56 11.46 0.03 2.61
N PHE A 57 10.42 0.11 3.45
CA PHE A 57 9.34 1.08 3.28
C PHE A 57 9.71 2.43 3.89
N SER A 58 10.58 3.18 3.22
CA SER A 58 10.96 4.52 3.61
C SER A 58 10.94 5.48 2.42
N LYS A 59 10.81 6.78 2.69
CA LYS A 59 10.88 7.81 1.66
C LYS A 59 12.24 7.79 0.95
N ASP A 60 13.31 7.58 1.70
CA ASP A 60 14.68 7.60 1.19
C ASP A 60 14.94 6.41 0.27
N THR A 61 14.46 5.21 0.64
CA THR A 61 14.49 4.03 -0.24
C THR A 61 13.77 4.30 -1.57
N PHE A 62 12.57 4.88 -1.53
CA PHE A 62 11.84 5.18 -2.77
C PHE A 62 12.56 6.19 -3.65
N ILE A 63 13.15 7.24 -3.06
CA ILE A 63 13.92 8.25 -3.78
C ILE A 63 15.18 7.62 -4.41
N GLU A 64 15.99 6.92 -3.63
CA GLU A 64 17.21 6.28 -4.10
C GLU A 64 16.95 5.33 -5.27
N VAL A 65 15.95 4.46 -5.11
CA VAL A 65 15.58 3.46 -6.13
C VAL A 65 15.12 4.14 -7.41
N MET A 66 14.24 5.13 -7.30
CA MET A 66 13.70 5.86 -8.46
C MET A 66 14.80 6.65 -9.19
N ASP A 67 15.62 7.39 -8.47
CA ASP A 67 16.66 8.23 -9.06
C ASP A 67 17.77 7.37 -9.68
N THR A 68 18.14 6.25 -9.03
CA THR A 68 19.10 5.30 -9.61
C THR A 68 18.57 4.75 -10.94
N VAL A 69 17.34 4.28 -11.00
CA VAL A 69 16.78 3.72 -12.24
C VAL A 69 16.62 4.80 -13.32
N LYS A 70 16.20 6.01 -12.97
CA LYS A 70 16.14 7.16 -13.90
C LYS A 70 17.47 7.45 -14.58
N SER A 71 18.60 7.21 -13.89
CA SER A 71 19.95 7.52 -14.44
C SER A 71 20.34 6.66 -15.65
N PHE A 72 19.74 5.50 -15.83
CA PHE A 72 20.08 4.58 -16.94
C PHE A 72 18.87 4.07 -17.74
N ARG A 73 17.64 4.34 -17.28
CA ARG A 73 16.41 3.86 -17.93
C ARG A 73 15.29 4.89 -17.84
N SER A 74 14.59 5.10 -18.95
CA SER A 74 13.37 5.90 -18.93
C SER A 74 12.27 5.20 -18.12
N LEU A 75 11.70 5.90 -17.14
CA LEU A 75 10.57 5.38 -16.35
C LEU A 75 9.27 5.31 -17.15
N ASN A 76 9.18 5.95 -18.31
CA ASN A 76 7.97 5.91 -19.14
C ASN A 76 7.59 4.49 -19.57
N VAL A 77 8.56 3.60 -19.77
CA VAL A 77 8.30 2.19 -20.10
C VAL A 77 7.74 1.38 -18.90
N LEU A 78 7.77 1.97 -17.71
CA LEU A 78 7.27 1.39 -16.45
C LEU A 78 6.04 2.13 -15.94
N ARG A 79 5.52 3.07 -16.73
CA ARG A 79 4.28 3.78 -16.41
C ARG A 79 3.12 2.79 -16.39
N LEU A 80 2.26 2.93 -15.40
CA LEU A 80 1.05 2.15 -15.33
C LEU A 80 -0.03 2.80 -16.19
N ASP A 81 -0.57 2.03 -17.12
CA ASP A 81 -1.82 2.35 -17.81
C ASP A 81 -3.01 2.11 -16.85
N ASN A 82 -4.22 2.46 -17.26
CA ASN A 82 -5.40 2.35 -16.39
C ASN A 82 -5.93 0.91 -16.18
N ASP A 83 -5.23 -0.10 -16.71
CA ASP A 83 -5.63 -1.51 -16.62
C ASP A 83 -5.01 -2.20 -15.38
N TYR A 84 -5.34 -1.70 -14.21
CA TYR A 84 -4.98 -2.32 -12.94
C TYR A 84 -6.04 -2.06 -11.87
N THR A 85 -6.10 -2.95 -10.89
CA THR A 85 -6.99 -2.84 -9.72
C THR A 85 -6.19 -2.55 -8.47
N ILE A 86 -6.52 -1.46 -7.77
CA ILE A 86 -5.91 -1.13 -6.48
C ILE A 86 -6.36 -2.15 -5.44
N GLN A 87 -5.40 -2.71 -4.73
CA GLN A 87 -5.59 -3.71 -3.69
C GLN A 87 -5.42 -3.13 -2.29
N VAL A 88 -5.81 -3.91 -1.29
CA VAL A 88 -5.52 -3.59 0.11
C VAL A 88 -3.99 -3.54 0.29
N PRO A 89 -3.42 -2.44 0.82
CA PRO A 89 -1.96 -2.28 0.90
C PRO A 89 -1.30 -3.32 1.81
N ILE A 90 -1.96 -3.69 2.91
CA ILE A 90 -1.54 -4.76 3.83
C ILE A 90 -2.64 -5.82 3.84
N ALA A 91 -2.48 -6.87 3.05
CA ALA A 91 -3.52 -7.86 2.83
C ALA A 91 -3.72 -8.81 4.03
N ARG A 92 -2.66 -9.04 4.81
CA ARG A 92 -2.69 -9.96 5.96
C ARG A 92 -2.06 -9.33 7.20
N PRO A 93 -2.66 -8.25 7.74
CA PRO A 93 -2.14 -7.64 8.96
C PRO A 93 -2.30 -8.64 10.13
N ALA A 94 -1.28 -8.71 10.97
CA ALA A 94 -1.33 -9.52 12.18
C ALA A 94 -2.40 -9.03 13.17
N LYS A 95 -2.67 -7.72 13.18
CA LYS A 95 -3.66 -7.07 14.03
C LYS A 95 -4.28 -5.87 13.32
N ILE A 96 -5.59 -5.66 13.52
CA ILE A 96 -6.29 -4.44 13.17
C ILE A 96 -6.87 -3.88 14.46
N ILE A 97 -6.28 -2.79 14.94
CA ILE A 97 -6.70 -2.13 16.17
C ILE A 97 -7.33 -0.79 15.79
N CYS A 98 -8.55 -0.59 16.19
CA CYS A 98 -9.31 0.63 15.96
C CYS A 98 -9.48 1.41 17.26
N LEU A 99 -9.58 2.73 17.11
CA LEU A 99 -9.87 3.65 18.19
C LEU A 99 -11.35 4.07 18.12
N GLY A 100 -12.10 3.78 19.16
CA GLY A 100 -13.53 4.13 19.24
C GLY A 100 -13.72 5.59 19.66
N ARG A 101 -14.73 6.24 19.09
CA ARG A 101 -15.18 7.62 19.44
C ARG A 101 -14.06 8.66 19.43
N ASN A 102 -13.08 8.49 18.54
CA ASN A 102 -11.90 9.36 18.47
C ASN A 102 -12.19 10.77 17.92
N TYR A 103 -13.33 10.95 17.23
CA TYR A 103 -13.73 12.22 16.65
C TYR A 103 -14.94 12.79 17.39
N ALA A 104 -14.83 14.03 17.90
CA ALA A 104 -15.90 14.70 18.63
C ALA A 104 -17.21 14.81 17.82
N ALA A 105 -17.13 15.02 16.50
CA ALA A 105 -18.31 15.04 15.62
C ALA A 105 -19.01 13.68 15.61
N HIS A 106 -18.27 12.59 15.51
CA HIS A 106 -18.81 11.23 15.53
C HIS A 106 -19.42 10.86 16.89
N ALA A 107 -18.84 11.30 18.00
CA ALA A 107 -19.41 11.11 19.32
C ALA A 107 -20.76 11.84 19.46
N LYS A 108 -20.90 13.06 18.91
CA LYS A 108 -22.15 13.83 18.87
C LYS A 108 -23.26 13.15 18.07
N GLU A 109 -22.94 12.56 16.89
CA GLU A 109 -23.89 11.81 16.07
C GLU A 109 -24.55 10.67 16.86
N TRP A 110 -23.76 10.01 17.70
CA TRP A 110 -24.21 8.91 18.55
C TRP A 110 -24.75 9.35 19.92
N ARG A 111 -24.93 10.68 20.14
CA ARG A 111 -25.33 11.27 21.43
C ARG A 111 -24.50 10.76 22.60
N SER A 112 -23.22 10.54 22.40
CA SER A 112 -22.27 10.01 23.36
C SER A 112 -21.21 11.04 23.66
N GLU A 113 -20.70 11.03 24.89
CA GLU A 113 -19.53 11.83 25.26
C GLU A 113 -18.25 11.24 24.66
N VAL A 114 -17.26 12.10 24.42
CA VAL A 114 -15.90 11.66 24.06
C VAL A 114 -15.31 10.96 25.29
N PRO A 115 -14.84 9.71 25.18
CA PRO A 115 -14.29 9.01 26.33
C PRO A 115 -13.05 9.72 26.88
N GLU A 116 -12.95 9.85 28.19
CA GLU A 116 -11.74 10.38 28.85
C GLU A 116 -10.51 9.51 28.62
N LYS A 117 -10.69 8.21 28.41
CA LYS A 117 -9.62 7.26 28.10
C LYS A 117 -9.83 6.66 26.70
N PRO A 118 -8.74 6.46 25.94
CA PRO A 118 -8.83 5.83 24.62
C PRO A 118 -9.50 4.45 24.70
N MET A 119 -10.52 4.25 23.86
CA MET A 119 -11.21 2.98 23.77
C MET A 119 -10.77 2.23 22.51
N PHE A 120 -10.13 1.09 22.69
CA PHE A 120 -9.61 0.26 21.61
C PHE A 120 -10.54 -0.94 21.36
N PHE A 121 -10.66 -1.30 20.08
CA PHE A 121 -11.32 -2.54 19.67
C PHE A 121 -10.60 -3.17 18.48
N ALA A 122 -10.69 -4.48 18.36
CA ALA A 122 -10.09 -5.22 17.25
C ALA A 122 -11.09 -5.46 16.12
N LYS A 123 -10.57 -5.52 14.90
CA LYS A 123 -11.30 -6.02 13.73
C LYS A 123 -10.58 -7.21 13.12
N LEU A 124 -11.34 -8.09 12.47
CA LEU A 124 -10.80 -9.22 11.72
C LEU A 124 -10.24 -8.74 10.37
N SER A 125 -9.24 -9.45 9.85
CA SER A 125 -8.69 -9.18 8.51
C SER A 125 -9.73 -9.31 7.39
N SER A 126 -10.77 -10.11 7.59
CA SER A 126 -11.92 -10.21 6.67
C SER A 126 -12.74 -8.92 6.53
N SER A 127 -12.53 -7.94 7.42
CA SER A 127 -13.16 -6.61 7.29
C SER A 127 -12.42 -5.67 6.33
N LEU A 128 -11.26 -6.09 5.78
CA LEU A 128 -10.53 -5.31 4.81
C LEU A 128 -11.19 -5.37 3.43
N LEU A 129 -11.37 -4.22 2.82
CA LEU A 129 -11.94 -4.10 1.49
C LEU A 129 -11.04 -3.21 0.63
N ALA A 130 -10.74 -3.66 -0.59
CA ALA A 130 -9.95 -2.89 -1.54
C ALA A 130 -10.72 -1.66 -2.05
N HIS A 131 -10.02 -0.70 -2.62
CA HIS A 131 -10.61 0.48 -3.24
C HIS A 131 -11.65 0.09 -4.30
N LYS A 132 -12.84 0.70 -4.25
CA LYS A 132 -14.01 0.35 -5.09
C LYS A 132 -14.58 -1.06 -4.88
N GLY A 133 -14.17 -1.77 -3.83
CA GLY A 133 -14.81 -3.03 -3.45
C GLY A 133 -16.26 -2.82 -3.01
N VAL A 134 -17.08 -3.85 -3.20
CA VAL A 134 -18.50 -3.83 -2.83
C VAL A 134 -18.66 -4.30 -1.39
N VAL A 135 -19.38 -3.52 -0.58
CA VAL A 135 -19.82 -3.94 0.76
C VAL A 135 -21.09 -4.77 0.61
N GLU A 136 -21.01 -6.04 0.96
CA GLU A 136 -22.17 -6.93 0.95
C GLU A 136 -22.90 -6.85 2.28
N PHE A 137 -24.21 -6.57 2.23
CA PHE A 137 -25.07 -6.69 3.39
C PHE A 137 -25.55 -8.13 3.54
N PRO A 138 -25.45 -8.72 4.76
CA PRO A 138 -25.99 -10.05 4.99
C PRO A 138 -27.52 -10.01 4.73
N LYS A 139 -28.00 -11.01 4.00
CA LYS A 139 -29.45 -11.23 3.89
C LYS A 139 -29.93 -11.72 5.26
N GLY A 140 -30.83 -10.97 5.87
CA GLY A 140 -31.49 -11.34 7.13
C GLY A 140 -32.39 -12.57 6.97
#